data_5eba1662807a099a14be057769912285
#
_entry.id   5eba1662807a099a14be057769912285
#
_cell.length_a   1.000
_cell.length_b   1.000
_cell.length_c   1.000
_cell.angle_alpha   90.00
_cell.angle_beta   90.00
_cell.angle_gamma   90.00
#
_symmetry.space_group_name_H-M   'P 1'
#
loop_
_entity.id
_entity.type
_entity.pdbx_description
1 polymer ?
#
loop_
_entity_poly.entity_id
_entity_poly.type
_entity_poly.pdbx_seq_one_letter_code
_entity_poly.pdbx_strand_id
1 'polypeptide(L)'
;QDDKAYLESSKILAEALLANEGVKNFAFINRFAPPLICRYQPDMAYGKHADNAFVQVQNTMIRSDISCTIFLEHPEAYEGGELTIHLGDKTVSVKGKAGSAVLYPSTTIHEVMPVTKGERLVAITFIESQIIDEHKRDLLYTLNEVAALEGYNISWDNRVRLQHVSASLHRMWST
;
A
#
# COMPACT_ATOMS: atom_id res chain seq x y z
N GLN A 1 10.94 -24.50 -5.52
CA GLN A 1 10.25 -23.26 -5.87
C GLN A 1 10.73 -22.84 -7.26
N ASP A 2 9.84 -22.61 -8.20
CA ASP A 2 10.23 -22.11 -9.53
C ASP A 2 10.56 -20.62 -9.42
N ASP A 3 11.83 -20.32 -9.20
CA ASP A 3 12.32 -18.95 -9.01
C ASP A 3 11.96 -18.02 -10.19
N LYS A 4 11.86 -18.58 -11.40
CA LYS A 4 11.52 -17.82 -12.60
C LYS A 4 10.04 -17.38 -12.59
N ALA A 5 9.11 -18.27 -12.26
CA ALA A 5 7.68 -17.96 -12.19
C ALA A 5 7.40 -16.97 -11.06
N TYR A 6 8.08 -17.12 -9.93
CA TYR A 6 8.00 -16.16 -8.82
C TYR A 6 8.47 -14.76 -9.24
N LEU A 7 9.64 -14.66 -9.87
CA LEU A 7 10.20 -13.38 -10.31
C LEU A 7 9.31 -12.69 -11.36
N GLU A 8 8.75 -13.47 -12.30
CA GLU A 8 7.84 -12.95 -13.31
C GLU A 8 6.54 -12.43 -12.69
N SER A 9 5.93 -13.19 -11.77
CA SER A 9 4.73 -12.77 -11.05
C SER A 9 4.96 -11.51 -10.21
N SER A 10 6.07 -11.47 -9.47
CA SER A 10 6.46 -10.31 -8.68
C SER A 10 6.67 -9.06 -9.55
N LYS A 11 7.27 -9.22 -10.73
CA LYS A 11 7.46 -8.14 -11.71
C LYS A 11 6.11 -7.60 -12.23
N ILE A 12 5.19 -8.48 -12.63
CA ILE A 12 3.84 -8.10 -13.10
C ILE A 12 3.12 -7.28 -12.03
N LEU A 13 3.15 -7.73 -10.77
CA LEU A 13 2.51 -7.03 -9.66
C LEU A 13 3.16 -5.67 -9.39
N ALA A 14 4.48 -5.59 -9.46
CA ALA A 14 5.22 -4.34 -9.33
C ALA A 14 4.85 -3.33 -10.43
N GLU A 15 4.80 -3.77 -11.68
CA GLU A 15 4.40 -2.95 -12.82
C GLU A 15 2.96 -2.45 -12.69
N ALA A 16 2.03 -3.30 -12.23
CA ALA A 16 0.64 -2.94 -11.99
C ALA A 16 0.50 -1.86 -10.89
N LEU A 17 1.25 -1.98 -9.78
CA LEU A 17 1.28 -0.95 -8.73
C LEU A 17 1.84 0.37 -9.25
N LEU A 18 2.95 0.34 -10.00
CA LEU A 18 3.58 1.54 -10.56
C LEU A 18 2.74 2.20 -11.66
N ALA A 19 1.88 1.46 -12.34
CA ALA A 19 0.95 2.00 -13.33
C ALA A 19 -0.29 2.65 -12.68
N ASN A 20 -0.59 2.33 -11.41
CA ASN A 20 -1.79 2.81 -10.73
C ASN A 20 -1.59 4.23 -10.17
N GLU A 21 -2.32 5.21 -10.72
CA GLU A 21 -2.23 6.61 -10.30
C GLU A 21 -2.65 6.82 -8.84
N GLY A 22 -3.66 6.09 -8.34
CA GLY A 22 -4.08 6.16 -6.94
C GLY A 22 -2.95 5.75 -5.99
N VAL A 23 -2.23 4.67 -6.32
CA VAL A 23 -1.07 4.22 -5.54
C VAL A 23 0.05 5.26 -5.57
N LYS A 24 0.40 5.79 -6.74
CA LYS A 24 1.45 6.81 -6.88
C LYS A 24 1.12 8.08 -6.10
N ASN A 25 -0.11 8.56 -6.22
CA ASN A 25 -0.55 9.79 -5.57
C ASN A 25 -0.63 9.66 -4.04
N PHE A 26 -1.05 8.49 -3.54
CA PHE A 26 -1.10 8.23 -2.10
C PHE A 26 0.30 7.99 -1.50
N ALA A 27 1.12 7.19 -2.17
CA ALA A 27 2.36 6.68 -1.60
C ALA A 27 3.58 7.58 -1.83
N PHE A 28 3.58 8.47 -2.82
CA PHE A 28 4.75 9.27 -3.22
C PHE A 28 5.99 8.38 -3.31
N ILE A 29 5.93 7.33 -4.13
CA ILE A 29 6.87 6.22 -4.17
C ILE A 29 8.29 6.72 -4.45
N ASN A 30 9.23 6.41 -3.55
CA ASN A 30 10.67 6.50 -3.77
C ASN A 30 11.22 5.15 -4.24
N ARG A 31 11.04 4.12 -3.41
CA ARG A 31 11.41 2.74 -3.67
C ARG A 31 10.34 1.80 -3.13
N PHE A 32 10.33 0.56 -3.56
CA PHE A 32 9.49 -0.48 -2.96
C PHE A 32 10.18 -1.84 -3.02
N ALA A 33 9.81 -2.71 -2.07
CA ALA A 33 10.29 -4.08 -2.05
C ALA A 33 9.58 -4.90 -3.16
N PRO A 34 10.24 -5.85 -3.81
CA PRO A 34 9.56 -6.78 -4.73
C PRO A 34 8.38 -7.45 -4.02
N PRO A 35 7.18 -7.49 -4.64
CA PRO A 35 6.02 -8.15 -4.03
C PRO A 35 6.29 -9.60 -3.68
N LEU A 36 6.01 -9.98 -2.44
CA LEU A 36 6.12 -11.33 -1.91
C LEU A 36 4.75 -12.01 -1.94
N ILE A 37 4.63 -13.10 -2.70
CA ILE A 37 3.39 -13.88 -2.79
C ILE A 37 3.26 -14.77 -1.56
N CYS A 38 2.14 -14.62 -0.84
CA CYS A 38 1.81 -15.35 0.37
C CYS A 38 0.53 -16.16 0.17
N ARG A 39 0.57 -17.43 0.55
CA ARG A 39 -0.56 -18.34 0.55
C ARG A 39 -0.89 -18.77 1.95
N TYR A 40 -2.12 -18.55 2.37
CA TYR A 40 -2.65 -19.00 3.66
C TYR A 40 -3.65 -20.12 3.42
N GLN A 41 -3.40 -21.26 4.02
CA GLN A 41 -4.27 -22.45 4.03
C GLN A 41 -5.11 -22.49 5.31
N PRO A 42 -6.10 -23.38 5.44
CA PRO A 42 -6.87 -23.53 6.67
C PRO A 42 -5.95 -23.65 7.90
N ASP A 43 -6.37 -23.04 8.99
CA ASP A 43 -5.67 -22.88 10.27
C ASP A 43 -4.45 -21.93 10.25
N MET A 44 -4.07 -21.38 9.09
CA MET A 44 -3.05 -20.35 9.02
C MET A 44 -3.62 -18.97 9.34
N ALA A 45 -2.85 -18.23 10.14
CA ALA A 45 -3.12 -16.85 10.54
C ALA A 45 -1.80 -16.07 10.59
N TYR A 46 -1.86 -14.78 10.75
CA TYR A 46 -0.70 -13.98 11.11
C TYR A 46 -1.08 -13.06 12.26
N GLY A 47 -0.44 -13.24 13.40
CA GLY A 47 -0.80 -12.57 14.64
C GLY A 47 -0.61 -11.06 14.60
N LYS A 48 -1.21 -10.38 15.57
CA LYS A 48 -1.16 -8.93 15.72
C LYS A 48 0.28 -8.42 15.81
N HIS A 49 0.64 -7.48 14.91
CA HIS A 49 1.97 -6.88 14.83
C HIS A 49 1.91 -5.52 14.13
N ALA A 50 2.99 -4.77 14.19
CA ALA A 50 3.32 -3.71 13.25
C ALA A 50 4.50 -4.18 12.38
N ASP A 51 4.61 -3.68 11.16
CA ASP A 51 5.69 -4.05 10.27
C ASP A 51 7.04 -3.51 10.72
N ASN A 52 8.13 -4.17 10.29
CA ASN A 52 9.46 -3.70 10.58
C ASN A 52 9.73 -2.35 9.88
N ALA A 53 10.44 -1.45 10.55
CA ALA A 53 10.80 -0.14 9.99
C ALA A 53 11.64 -0.22 8.71
N PHE A 54 12.39 -1.32 8.54
CA PHE A 54 13.20 -1.57 7.35
C PHE A 54 13.09 -3.03 6.92
N VAL A 55 13.07 -3.24 5.61
CA VAL A 55 13.10 -4.57 5.00
C VAL A 55 14.36 -4.72 4.15
N GLN A 56 15.00 -5.89 4.26
CA GLN A 56 16.17 -6.22 3.46
C GLN A 56 15.72 -6.62 2.05
N VAL A 57 16.27 -5.95 1.03
CA VAL A 57 16.08 -6.29 -0.37
C VAL A 57 17.46 -6.44 -1.00
N GLN A 58 17.86 -7.69 -1.27
CA GLN A 58 19.21 -8.00 -1.74
C GLN A 58 20.28 -7.39 -0.81
N ASN A 59 21.10 -6.47 -1.31
CA ASN A 59 22.20 -5.82 -0.58
C ASN A 59 21.82 -4.43 -0.05
N THR A 60 20.54 -4.05 -0.07
CA THR A 60 20.06 -2.74 0.40
C THR A 60 18.93 -2.87 1.39
N MET A 61 18.75 -1.84 2.22
CA MET A 61 17.59 -1.70 3.10
C MET A 61 16.61 -0.72 2.47
N ILE A 62 15.33 -1.06 2.51
CA ILE A 62 14.22 -0.20 2.12
C ILE A 62 13.45 0.16 3.38
N ARG A 63 13.18 1.43 3.59
CA ARG A 63 12.34 1.89 4.71
C ARG A 63 10.88 1.51 4.40
N SER A 64 10.21 0.96 5.39
CA SER A 64 8.81 0.55 5.29
C SER A 64 7.92 1.67 5.83
N ASP A 65 7.54 2.61 4.97
CA ASP A 65 6.62 3.69 5.33
C ASP A 65 5.16 3.29 5.12
N ILE A 66 4.90 2.51 4.07
CA ILE A 66 3.57 2.06 3.69
C ILE A 66 3.62 0.56 3.39
N SER A 67 2.72 -0.17 4.02
CA SER A 67 2.44 -1.58 3.73
C SER A 67 1.34 -1.69 2.69
N CYS A 68 1.51 -2.61 1.75
CA CYS A 68 0.56 -2.86 0.68
C CYS A 68 0.23 -4.35 0.62
N THR A 69 -1.05 -4.68 0.71
CA THR A 69 -1.56 -6.04 0.46
C THR A 69 -2.37 -6.03 -0.83
N ILE A 70 -1.95 -6.83 -1.80
CA ILE A 70 -2.64 -7.06 -3.08
C ILE A 70 -3.38 -8.37 -2.97
N PHE A 71 -4.69 -8.36 -3.17
CA PHE A 71 -5.52 -9.56 -3.17
C PHE A 71 -5.42 -10.26 -4.52
N LEU A 72 -5.07 -11.54 -4.51
CA LEU A 72 -4.90 -12.36 -5.72
C LEU A 72 -5.99 -13.41 -5.88
N GLU A 73 -6.79 -13.64 -4.82
CA GLU A 73 -7.91 -14.57 -4.84
C GLU A 73 -9.23 -13.82 -4.57
N HIS A 74 -10.33 -14.35 -5.10
CA HIS A 74 -11.65 -13.81 -4.86
C HIS A 74 -12.07 -14.00 -3.40
N PRO A 75 -12.72 -12.99 -2.77
CA PRO A 75 -13.11 -13.06 -1.36
C PRO A 75 -14.07 -14.21 -1.04
N GLU A 76 -14.85 -14.68 -2.03
CA GLU A 76 -15.78 -15.80 -1.89
C GLU A 76 -15.09 -17.18 -1.97
N ALA A 77 -13.85 -17.26 -2.43
CA ALA A 77 -13.10 -18.52 -2.60
C ALA A 77 -12.56 -19.08 -1.27
N TYR A 78 -12.56 -18.28 -0.20
CA TYR A 78 -12.09 -18.68 1.12
C TYR A 78 -12.94 -18.07 2.24
N GLU A 79 -12.94 -18.71 3.42
CA GLU A 79 -13.61 -18.22 4.63
C GLU A 79 -12.56 -17.82 5.67
N GLY A 80 -12.82 -16.73 6.43
CA GLY A 80 -11.81 -16.12 7.31
C GLY A 80 -10.75 -15.37 6.52
N GLY A 81 -9.56 -15.23 7.08
CA GLY A 81 -8.40 -14.64 6.43
C GLY A 81 -8.51 -13.13 6.17
N GLU A 82 -9.39 -12.43 6.86
CA GLU A 82 -9.50 -10.97 6.77
C GLU A 82 -8.20 -10.32 7.27
N LEU A 83 -7.74 -9.28 6.55
CA LEU A 83 -6.75 -8.35 7.09
C LEU A 83 -7.48 -7.41 8.04
N THR A 84 -7.16 -7.48 9.32
CA THR A 84 -7.73 -6.63 10.37
C THR A 84 -6.73 -5.56 10.76
N ILE A 85 -7.10 -4.30 10.54
CA ILE A 85 -6.30 -3.10 10.84
C ILE A 85 -6.85 -2.46 12.11
N HIS A 86 -5.99 -2.18 13.09
CA HIS A 86 -6.34 -1.59 14.37
C HIS A 86 -6.08 -0.08 14.37
N LEU A 87 -7.14 0.71 14.59
CA LEU A 87 -7.13 2.18 14.62
C LEU A 87 -7.58 2.66 16.00
N GLY A 88 -6.68 2.55 16.97
CA GLY A 88 -7.00 2.82 18.36
C GLY A 88 -7.98 1.78 18.94
N ASP A 89 -9.17 2.22 19.32
CA ASP A 89 -10.26 1.39 19.83
C ASP A 89 -11.16 0.78 18.74
N LYS A 90 -10.89 1.09 17.46
CA LYS A 90 -11.64 0.59 16.30
C LYS A 90 -10.80 -0.35 15.46
N THR A 91 -11.49 -1.22 14.74
CA THR A 91 -10.87 -2.11 13.76
C THR A 91 -11.55 -1.98 12.40
N VAL A 92 -10.76 -2.14 11.34
CA VAL A 92 -11.25 -2.25 9.98
C VAL A 92 -10.82 -3.60 9.44
N SER A 93 -11.79 -4.42 9.04
CA SER A 93 -11.53 -5.71 8.40
C SER A 93 -11.64 -5.57 6.88
N VAL A 94 -10.62 -6.00 6.18
CA VAL A 94 -10.50 -5.89 4.73
C VAL A 94 -10.37 -7.27 4.11
N LYS A 95 -11.22 -7.54 3.14
CA LYS A 95 -11.20 -8.74 2.29
C LYS A 95 -11.51 -8.30 0.86
N GLY A 96 -10.47 -7.91 0.13
CA GLY A 96 -10.59 -7.28 -1.18
C GLY A 96 -10.87 -8.27 -2.30
N LYS A 97 -11.39 -7.76 -3.42
CA LYS A 97 -11.53 -8.52 -4.67
C LYS A 97 -10.16 -8.81 -5.27
N ALA A 98 -10.03 -9.91 -6.01
CA ALA A 98 -8.83 -10.21 -6.78
C ALA A 98 -8.45 -9.01 -7.69
N GLY A 99 -7.18 -8.63 -7.67
CA GLY A 99 -6.65 -7.46 -8.38
C GLY A 99 -6.80 -6.13 -7.64
N SER A 100 -7.47 -6.09 -6.48
CA SER A 100 -7.49 -4.89 -5.62
C SER A 100 -6.32 -4.88 -4.65
N ALA A 101 -5.96 -3.69 -4.16
CA ALA A 101 -4.93 -3.53 -3.13
C ALA A 101 -5.43 -2.62 -2.01
N VAL A 102 -4.92 -2.85 -0.81
CA VAL A 102 -5.06 -1.95 0.34
C VAL A 102 -3.68 -1.47 0.77
N LEU A 103 -3.57 -0.16 0.97
CA LEU A 103 -2.36 0.50 1.45
C LEU A 103 -2.66 1.15 2.80
N TYR A 104 -1.72 1.03 3.72
CA TYR A 104 -1.83 1.61 5.06
C TYR A 104 -0.43 1.90 5.61
N PRO A 105 -0.28 2.84 6.57
CA PRO A 105 1.00 3.11 7.20
C PRO A 105 1.58 1.84 7.86
N SER A 106 2.84 1.54 7.62
CA SER A 106 3.49 0.34 8.18
C SER A 106 3.59 0.37 9.71
N THR A 107 3.41 1.53 10.31
CA THR A 107 3.31 1.73 11.77
C THR A 107 2.01 1.21 12.37
N THR A 108 1.00 0.96 11.53
CA THR A 108 -0.33 0.54 11.97
C THR A 108 -0.33 -0.90 12.42
N ILE A 109 -0.86 -1.18 13.63
CA ILE A 109 -1.02 -2.53 14.13
C ILE A 109 -2.08 -3.26 13.31
N HIS A 110 -1.76 -4.45 12.83
CA HIS A 110 -2.66 -5.27 12.02
C HIS A 110 -2.41 -6.77 12.24
N GLU A 111 -3.32 -7.58 11.73
CA GLU A 111 -3.25 -9.04 11.79
C GLU A 111 -4.01 -9.66 10.61
N VAL A 112 -3.72 -10.92 10.31
CA VAL A 112 -4.52 -11.74 9.38
C VAL A 112 -5.27 -12.77 10.19
N MET A 113 -6.59 -12.71 10.13
CA MET A 113 -7.47 -13.65 10.83
C MET A 113 -7.26 -15.08 10.30
N PRO A 114 -7.52 -16.11 11.09
CA PRO A 114 -7.41 -17.50 10.64
C PRO A 114 -8.25 -17.75 9.38
N VAL A 115 -7.65 -18.40 8.40
CA VAL A 115 -8.39 -18.98 7.25
C VAL A 115 -9.06 -20.24 7.76
N THR A 116 -10.39 -20.35 7.59
CA THR A 116 -11.16 -21.51 8.06
C THR A 116 -11.49 -22.48 6.93
N LYS A 117 -11.51 -22.00 5.67
CA LYS A 117 -11.78 -22.81 4.48
C LYS A 117 -11.20 -22.16 3.23
N GLY A 118 -10.83 -22.99 2.24
CA GLY A 118 -10.22 -22.52 0.99
C GLY A 118 -8.79 -22.06 1.18
N GLU A 119 -8.30 -21.23 0.26
CA GLU A 119 -6.96 -20.67 0.31
C GLU A 119 -6.99 -19.17 0.07
N ARG A 120 -6.37 -18.39 0.95
CA ARG A 120 -6.15 -16.96 0.76
C ARG A 120 -4.83 -16.73 0.05
N LEU A 121 -4.87 -16.17 -1.15
CA LEU A 121 -3.68 -15.80 -1.91
C LEU A 121 -3.57 -14.28 -1.99
N VAL A 122 -2.43 -13.75 -1.58
CA VAL A 122 -2.12 -12.31 -1.63
C VAL A 122 -0.67 -12.09 -2.02
N ALA A 123 -0.36 -10.87 -2.44
CA ALA A 123 1.02 -10.40 -2.45
C ALA A 123 1.15 -9.23 -1.47
N ILE A 124 2.26 -9.19 -0.75
CA ILE A 124 2.60 -8.08 0.14
C ILE A 124 3.84 -7.36 -0.36
N THR A 125 3.88 -6.06 -0.21
CA THR A 125 5.06 -5.26 -0.48
C THR A 125 5.13 -4.06 0.47
N PHE A 126 6.33 -3.52 0.61
CA PHE A 126 6.62 -2.36 1.44
C PHE A 126 7.12 -1.22 0.56
N ILE A 127 6.59 -0.04 0.77
CA ILE A 127 6.89 1.14 -0.02
C ILE A 127 7.63 2.14 0.86
N GLU A 128 8.79 2.56 0.39
CA GLU A 128 9.49 3.72 0.90
C GLU A 128 8.95 4.96 0.19
N SER A 129 8.39 5.87 0.95
CA SER A 129 7.86 7.13 0.44
C SER A 129 8.96 8.18 0.31
N GLN A 130 8.83 9.10 -0.65
CA GLN A 130 9.61 10.33 -0.69
C GLN A 130 9.36 11.22 0.53
N ILE A 131 8.21 11.06 1.19
CA ILE A 131 7.83 11.82 2.38
C ILE A 131 7.74 10.87 3.56
N ILE A 132 8.72 10.93 4.46
CA ILE A 132 8.80 10.07 5.65
C ILE A 132 7.61 10.30 6.59
N ASP A 133 7.33 11.57 6.88
CA ASP A 133 6.30 11.98 7.84
C ASP A 133 4.92 11.65 7.31
N GLU A 134 4.20 10.78 8.01
CA GLU A 134 2.87 10.29 7.63
C GLU A 134 1.86 11.44 7.53
N HIS A 135 1.89 12.37 8.49
CA HIS A 135 0.96 13.49 8.49
C HIS A 135 1.21 14.45 7.33
N LYS A 136 2.48 14.74 7.01
CA LYS A 136 2.82 15.57 5.84
C LYS A 136 2.43 14.89 4.54
N ARG A 137 2.61 13.57 4.45
CA ARG A 137 2.19 12.77 3.30
C ARG A 137 0.67 12.83 3.10
N ASP A 138 -0.10 12.67 4.18
CA ASP A 138 -1.56 12.77 4.16
C ASP A 138 -2.04 14.16 3.75
N LEU A 139 -1.44 15.22 4.29
CA LEU A 139 -1.75 16.59 3.90
C LEU A 139 -1.49 16.86 2.42
N LEU A 140 -0.36 16.40 1.90
CA LEU A 140 -0.04 16.60 0.49
C LEU A 140 -0.94 15.76 -0.43
N TYR A 141 -1.26 14.54 -0.03
CA TYR A 141 -2.24 13.70 -0.73
C TYR A 141 -3.60 14.40 -0.79
N THR A 142 -4.12 14.86 0.36
CA THR A 142 -5.40 15.56 0.44
C THR A 142 -5.42 16.83 -0.43
N LEU A 143 -4.35 17.62 -0.41
CA LEU A 143 -4.22 18.80 -1.27
C LEU A 143 -4.29 18.45 -2.76
N ASN A 144 -3.59 17.40 -3.18
CA ASN A 144 -3.59 16.93 -4.56
C ASN A 144 -4.95 16.34 -4.95
N GLU A 145 -5.63 15.64 -4.03
CA GLU A 145 -6.97 15.09 -4.24
C GLU A 145 -8.00 16.20 -4.47
N VAL A 146 -7.98 17.25 -3.62
CA VAL A 146 -8.83 18.43 -3.83
C VAL A 146 -8.58 19.06 -5.20
N ALA A 147 -7.32 19.26 -5.58
CA ALA A 147 -6.98 19.82 -6.88
C ALA A 147 -7.46 18.95 -8.06
N ALA A 148 -7.44 17.63 -7.90
CA ALA A 148 -7.93 16.67 -8.89
C ALA A 148 -9.46 16.67 -8.99
N LEU A 149 -10.17 16.69 -7.85
CA LEU A 149 -11.63 16.65 -7.78
C LEU A 149 -12.27 17.95 -8.30
N GLU A 150 -11.68 19.10 -7.99
CA GLU A 150 -12.12 20.39 -8.52
C GLU A 150 -11.94 20.50 -10.05
N GLY A 151 -10.92 19.84 -10.59
CA GLY A 151 -10.70 19.71 -12.03
C GLY A 151 -10.77 21.06 -12.76
N TYR A 152 -11.72 21.22 -13.67
CA TYR A 152 -11.95 22.44 -14.45
C TYR A 152 -12.82 23.51 -13.76
N ASN A 153 -13.39 23.21 -12.60
CA ASN A 153 -14.21 24.16 -11.85
C ASN A 153 -13.38 25.29 -11.22
N ILE A 154 -12.10 25.04 -11.03
CA ILE A 154 -11.17 26.04 -10.47
C ILE A 154 -10.63 26.94 -11.59
N SER A 155 -10.51 28.26 -11.31
CA SER A 155 -9.90 29.18 -12.26
C SER A 155 -8.44 28.81 -12.55
N TRP A 156 -7.95 29.18 -13.74
CA TRP A 156 -6.56 28.91 -14.12
C TRP A 156 -5.55 29.48 -13.11
N ASP A 157 -5.74 30.69 -12.64
CA ASP A 157 -4.86 31.35 -11.66
C ASP A 157 -4.82 30.58 -10.33
N ASN A 158 -5.95 30.08 -9.86
CA ASN A 158 -6.00 29.28 -8.64
C ASN A 158 -5.40 27.89 -8.83
N ARG A 159 -5.56 27.29 -10.01
CA ARG A 159 -4.87 26.03 -10.37
C ARG A 159 -3.36 26.19 -10.29
N VAL A 160 -2.81 27.26 -10.88
CA VAL A 160 -1.37 27.58 -10.84
C VAL A 160 -0.90 27.76 -9.39
N ARG A 161 -1.69 28.46 -8.55
CA ARG A 161 -1.36 28.64 -7.13
C ARG A 161 -1.35 27.31 -6.37
N LEU A 162 -2.38 26.46 -6.56
CA LEU A 162 -2.42 25.13 -5.93
C LEU A 162 -1.23 24.26 -6.38
N GLN A 163 -0.92 24.26 -7.66
CA GLN A 163 0.24 23.54 -8.18
C GLN A 163 1.56 24.08 -7.57
N HIS A 164 1.70 25.39 -7.43
CA HIS A 164 2.86 26.01 -6.78
C HIS A 164 2.99 25.55 -5.33
N VAL A 165 1.89 25.59 -4.55
CA VAL A 165 1.89 25.17 -3.14
C VAL A 165 2.22 23.66 -3.04
N SER A 166 1.53 22.82 -3.79
CA SER A 166 1.78 21.37 -3.79
C SER A 166 3.23 21.03 -4.13
N ALA A 167 3.77 21.60 -5.21
CA ALA A 167 5.15 21.37 -5.62
C ALA A 167 6.17 21.91 -4.60
N SER A 168 5.87 23.02 -3.93
CA SER A 168 6.73 23.58 -2.88
C SER A 168 6.75 22.70 -1.64
N LEU A 169 5.58 22.26 -1.17
CA LEU A 169 5.47 21.34 -0.02
C LEU A 169 6.15 20.01 -0.32
N HIS A 170 5.96 19.47 -1.53
CA HIS A 170 6.62 18.24 -1.94
C HIS A 170 8.16 18.38 -1.86
N ARG A 171 8.75 19.45 -2.42
CA ARG A 171 10.20 19.70 -2.31
C ARG A 171 10.68 19.86 -0.87
N MET A 172 9.90 20.57 -0.03
CA MET A 172 10.27 20.81 1.37
C MET A 172 10.22 19.55 2.23
N TRP A 173 9.37 18.59 1.89
CA TRP A 173 9.10 17.41 2.70
C TRP A 173 9.72 16.13 2.16
N SER A 174 10.21 16.14 0.92
CA SER A 174 10.94 14.99 0.34
C SER A 174 12.32 14.83 0.96
N THR A 175 12.75 13.55 1.11
CA THR A 175 14.06 13.12 1.67
C THR A 175 14.78 12.21 0.69
#